data_e424311b6ed58d4a784cacb130b7917b
#
_entry.id   e424311b6ed58d4a784cacb130b7917b
#
_cell.length_a   1.000
_cell.length_b   1.000
_cell.length_c   1.000
_cell.angle_alpha   90.00
_cell.angle_beta   90.00
_cell.angle_gamma   90.00
#
_symmetry.space_group_name_H-M   'P 1'
#
loop_
_entity.id
_entity.type
_entity.pdbx_description
1 polymer ?
#
loop_
_entity_poly.entity_id
_entity_poly.type
_entity_poly.pdbx_seq_one_letter_code
_entity_poly.pdbx_strand_id
1 'polypeptide(L)'
;MTEEKNTTPLHGSNVAREQIPAACKWHVSDIYAGENDWKAACEEYKSKLPQLQAMQGQLNTAATVCAALKLQEELAKLLDKIYAYARLQQDADNTDQKLQALAGEAEGMAAAFSNANAFVEPEMLALGKEKLLQMLDEEPALAEYRFYIENMVRLSEHVLSADKEAVFAQSHLATGTAAAAFRALVSADMQFPEITDGQGNKANVSEGCYLLNMTSPDRVLRKNSFTGLMNTYHQYRNTLAATLTGSARTGYFYATVHNYKDTLEAALAEDNIPSSLYDGLIDTVHDNFAPLHEYIQLKKDVLGVDEFHYYDMYM
;
A
#
# COMPACT_ATOMS: atom_id res chain seq x y z
N MET A 1 -44.77 12.32 -16.74
CA MET A 1 -43.66 12.12 -17.70
C MET A 1 -42.41 12.51 -16.96
N THR A 2 -41.77 11.53 -16.38
CA THR A 2 -40.47 11.67 -15.68
C THR A 2 -39.36 11.49 -16.74
N GLU A 3 -38.58 12.54 -16.97
CA GLU A 3 -37.40 12.48 -17.81
C GLU A 3 -36.41 11.49 -17.19
N GLU A 4 -36.25 10.32 -17.82
CA GLU A 4 -35.07 9.47 -17.61
C GLU A 4 -33.85 10.26 -18.06
N LYS A 5 -33.07 10.75 -17.08
CA LYS A 5 -31.73 11.28 -17.34
C LYS A 5 -30.87 10.12 -17.82
N ASN A 6 -30.60 10.16 -19.12
CA ASN A 6 -29.67 9.30 -19.82
C ASN A 6 -28.28 9.43 -19.20
N THR A 7 -27.96 8.57 -18.23
CA THR A 7 -26.61 8.50 -17.65
C THR A 7 -25.77 7.66 -18.58
N THR A 8 -25.23 8.30 -19.61
CA THR A 8 -24.15 7.70 -20.41
C THR A 8 -22.98 7.41 -19.45
N PRO A 9 -22.46 6.18 -19.41
CA PRO A 9 -21.31 5.87 -18.57
C PRO A 9 -20.13 6.75 -18.98
N LEU A 10 -19.50 7.38 -18.00
CA LEU A 10 -18.30 8.23 -18.19
C LEU A 10 -17.07 7.35 -18.47
N HIS A 11 -17.06 6.67 -19.62
CA HIS A 11 -15.91 5.89 -20.03
C HIS A 11 -14.86 6.78 -20.72
N GLY A 12 -13.72 6.95 -20.04
CA GLY A 12 -12.46 7.36 -20.68
C GLY A 12 -12.27 8.85 -20.98
N SER A 13 -13.07 9.76 -20.44
CA SER A 13 -12.84 11.19 -20.56
C SER A 13 -12.51 11.82 -19.20
N ASN A 14 -11.54 12.75 -19.18
CA ASN A 14 -11.32 13.61 -18.02
C ASN A 14 -12.55 14.53 -17.88
N VAL A 15 -13.44 14.15 -16.98
CA VAL A 15 -14.66 14.89 -16.67
C VAL A 15 -14.33 15.88 -15.55
N ALA A 16 -14.73 17.14 -15.71
CA ALA A 16 -14.57 18.14 -14.66
C ALA A 16 -15.33 17.68 -13.39
N ARG A 17 -14.74 17.93 -12.22
CA ARG A 17 -15.28 17.45 -10.93
C ARG A 17 -16.74 17.85 -10.69
N GLU A 18 -17.15 19.03 -11.14
CA GLU A 18 -18.51 19.55 -11.02
C GLU A 18 -19.52 18.69 -11.78
N GLN A 19 -19.09 18.05 -12.86
CA GLN A 19 -19.92 17.18 -13.71
C GLN A 19 -20.07 15.76 -13.16
N ILE A 20 -19.26 15.39 -12.16
CA ILE A 20 -19.35 14.07 -11.53
C ILE A 20 -20.58 14.05 -10.63
N PRO A 21 -21.49 13.05 -10.78
CA PRO A 21 -22.66 12.91 -9.91
C PRO A 21 -22.27 12.83 -8.44
N ALA A 22 -23.09 13.39 -7.55
CA ALA A 22 -22.84 13.38 -6.10
C ALA A 22 -22.68 11.95 -5.56
N ALA A 23 -23.47 10.99 -6.07
CA ALA A 23 -23.38 9.58 -5.69
C ALA A 23 -22.04 8.90 -6.05
N CYS A 24 -21.24 9.51 -6.92
CA CYS A 24 -19.90 9.03 -7.30
C CYS A 24 -18.78 9.80 -6.60
N LYS A 25 -19.09 10.66 -5.64
CA LYS A 25 -18.11 11.42 -4.86
C LYS A 25 -18.00 10.85 -3.46
N TRP A 26 -16.83 10.89 -2.87
CA TRP A 26 -16.63 10.51 -1.46
C TRP A 26 -17.35 11.49 -0.53
N HIS A 27 -18.00 10.97 0.50
CA HIS A 27 -18.66 11.75 1.55
C HIS A 27 -17.64 12.05 2.67
N VAL A 28 -16.65 12.89 2.40
CA VAL A 28 -15.62 13.26 3.40
C VAL A 28 -16.23 13.93 4.65
N SER A 29 -17.46 14.44 4.52
CA SER A 29 -18.24 14.96 5.65
C SER A 29 -18.58 13.92 6.73
N ASP A 30 -18.44 12.62 6.42
CA ASP A 30 -18.60 11.54 7.40
C ASP A 30 -17.40 11.45 8.36
N ILE A 31 -16.25 12.04 7.98
CA ILE A 31 -15.05 12.14 8.81
C ILE A 31 -15.10 13.41 9.65
N TYR A 32 -15.25 14.58 8.99
CA TYR A 32 -15.48 15.88 9.61
C TYR A 32 -16.55 16.63 8.81
N ALA A 33 -17.52 17.24 9.48
CA ALA A 33 -18.64 17.94 8.83
C ALA A 33 -18.16 19.12 7.94
N GLY A 34 -16.98 19.67 8.23
CA GLY A 34 -16.34 20.70 7.43
C GLY A 34 -14.93 21.03 7.91
N GLU A 35 -14.31 22.00 7.23
CA GLU A 35 -12.93 22.44 7.49
C GLU A 35 -12.74 22.98 8.91
N ASN A 36 -13.77 23.59 9.51
CA ASN A 36 -13.69 24.12 10.88
C ASN A 36 -13.55 22.97 11.90
N ASP A 37 -14.28 21.88 11.72
CA ASP A 37 -14.19 20.70 12.59
C ASP A 37 -12.83 19.99 12.41
N TRP A 38 -12.35 19.92 11.18
CA TRP A 38 -11.02 19.43 10.88
C TRP A 38 -9.93 20.28 11.55
N LYS A 39 -10.03 21.62 11.49
CA LYS A 39 -9.08 22.51 12.18
C LYS A 39 -9.13 22.34 13.69
N ALA A 40 -10.31 22.19 14.27
CA ALA A 40 -10.44 21.92 15.70
C ALA A 40 -9.74 20.62 16.10
N ALA A 41 -9.86 19.56 15.30
CA ALA A 41 -9.15 18.30 15.50
C ALA A 41 -7.62 18.46 15.37
N CYS A 42 -7.16 19.29 14.41
CA CYS A 42 -5.74 19.62 14.28
C CYS A 42 -5.19 20.32 15.54
N GLU A 43 -5.93 21.26 16.12
CA GLU A 43 -5.52 21.96 17.32
C GLU A 43 -5.55 21.03 18.55
N GLU A 44 -6.53 20.15 18.66
CA GLU A 44 -6.56 19.11 19.67
C GLU A 44 -5.31 18.21 19.56
N TYR A 45 -5.01 17.74 18.38
CA TYR A 45 -3.81 16.93 18.09
C TYR A 45 -2.52 17.66 18.52
N LYS A 46 -2.34 18.90 18.06
CA LYS A 46 -1.16 19.73 18.38
C LYS A 46 -1.00 19.96 19.90
N SER A 47 -2.09 20.02 20.64
CA SER A 47 -2.06 20.19 22.11
C SER A 47 -1.65 18.94 22.87
N LYS A 48 -1.95 17.75 22.31
CA LYS A 48 -1.64 16.44 22.93
C LYS A 48 -0.25 15.91 22.57
N LEU A 49 0.24 16.21 21.38
CA LEU A 49 1.52 15.69 20.88
C LEU A 49 2.71 15.94 21.82
N PRO A 50 2.89 17.14 22.43
CA PRO A 50 3.95 17.39 23.38
C PRO A 50 3.87 16.54 24.66
N GLN A 51 2.68 16.04 25.01
CA GLN A 51 2.50 15.18 26.19
C GLN A 51 3.13 13.81 25.96
N LEU A 52 3.03 13.25 24.73
CA LEU A 52 3.73 12.03 24.36
C LEU A 52 5.24 12.24 24.42
N GLN A 53 5.75 13.31 23.80
CA GLN A 53 7.18 13.63 23.81
C GLN A 53 7.74 13.83 25.23
N ALA A 54 6.95 14.38 26.16
CA ALA A 54 7.35 14.57 27.55
C ALA A 54 7.52 13.25 28.33
N MET A 55 7.01 12.12 27.80
CA MET A 55 7.19 10.80 28.42
C MET A 55 8.54 10.16 28.10
N GLN A 56 9.33 10.73 27.21
CA GLN A 56 10.68 10.25 26.87
C GLN A 56 11.56 10.14 28.13
N GLY A 57 12.23 9.01 28.28
CA GLY A 57 13.05 8.69 29.46
C GLY A 57 12.25 8.22 30.69
N GLN A 58 10.93 8.04 30.58
CA GLN A 58 10.06 7.68 31.71
C GLN A 58 9.38 6.31 31.56
N LEU A 59 9.61 5.56 30.47
CA LEU A 59 8.97 4.27 30.21
C LEU A 59 9.62 3.12 31.01
N ASN A 60 9.63 3.22 32.34
CA ASN A 60 10.35 2.28 33.21
C ASN A 60 9.43 1.41 34.10
N THR A 61 8.12 1.63 34.08
CA THR A 61 7.09 0.87 34.79
C THR A 61 5.96 0.46 33.87
N ALA A 62 5.20 -0.58 34.26
CA ALA A 62 4.04 -1.03 33.50
C ALA A 62 2.99 0.09 33.31
N ALA A 63 2.77 0.90 34.34
CA ALA A 63 1.83 2.03 34.27
C ALA A 63 2.28 3.13 33.30
N THR A 64 3.58 3.48 33.27
CA THR A 64 4.07 4.51 32.32
C THR A 64 4.10 4.01 30.89
N VAL A 65 4.43 2.74 30.66
CA VAL A 65 4.33 2.10 29.34
C VAL A 65 2.88 2.09 28.87
N CYS A 66 1.94 1.66 29.72
CA CYS A 66 0.51 1.67 29.39
C CYS A 66 0.00 3.07 29.03
N ALA A 67 0.38 4.08 29.81
CA ALA A 67 -0.02 5.46 29.55
C ALA A 67 0.53 5.99 28.22
N ALA A 68 1.79 5.66 27.88
CA ALA A 68 2.39 6.05 26.61
C ALA A 68 1.69 5.37 25.42
N LEU A 69 1.44 4.07 25.49
CA LEU A 69 0.76 3.34 24.40
C LEU A 69 -0.67 3.84 24.19
N LYS A 70 -1.42 4.14 25.24
CA LYS A 70 -2.76 4.75 25.15
C LYS A 70 -2.73 6.11 24.49
N LEU A 71 -1.79 6.97 24.88
CA LEU A 71 -1.67 8.31 24.29
C LEU A 71 -1.21 8.22 22.83
N GLN A 72 -0.28 7.31 22.52
CA GLN A 72 0.16 7.02 21.16
C GLN A 72 -1.04 6.58 20.27
N GLU A 73 -1.84 5.65 20.74
CA GLU A 73 -3.03 5.16 20.04
C GLU A 73 -4.08 6.26 19.84
N GLU A 74 -4.33 7.07 20.87
CA GLU A 74 -5.25 8.22 20.76
C GLU A 74 -4.79 9.21 19.71
N LEU A 75 -3.51 9.59 19.73
CA LEU A 75 -2.91 10.49 18.74
C LEU A 75 -2.91 9.90 17.34
N ALA A 76 -2.60 8.61 17.18
CA ALA A 76 -2.64 7.93 15.90
C ALA A 76 -4.05 7.92 15.29
N LYS A 77 -5.07 7.55 16.07
CA LYS A 77 -6.49 7.57 15.64
C LYS A 77 -6.97 8.96 15.24
N LEU A 78 -6.53 9.99 15.96
CA LEU A 78 -6.87 11.37 15.64
C LEU A 78 -6.17 11.83 14.35
N LEU A 79 -4.89 11.50 14.22
CA LEU A 79 -4.08 11.80 13.04
C LEU A 79 -4.62 11.09 11.79
N ASP A 80 -5.01 9.81 11.89
CA ASP A 80 -5.58 9.06 10.77
C ASP A 80 -6.82 9.74 10.20
N LYS A 81 -7.71 10.25 11.06
CA LYS A 81 -8.90 10.99 10.62
C LYS A 81 -8.52 12.33 9.98
N ILE A 82 -7.58 13.07 10.58
CA ILE A 82 -7.08 14.34 10.04
C ILE A 82 -6.48 14.11 8.67
N TYR A 83 -5.64 13.10 8.53
CA TYR A 83 -4.94 12.76 7.30
C TYR A 83 -5.91 12.27 6.21
N ALA A 84 -6.80 11.34 6.55
CA ALA A 84 -7.78 10.81 5.61
C ALA A 84 -8.69 11.90 5.04
N TYR A 85 -9.20 12.81 5.87
CA TYR A 85 -10.03 13.94 5.43
C TYR A 85 -9.31 14.82 4.41
N ALA A 86 -8.07 15.22 4.71
CA ALA A 86 -7.28 16.09 3.85
C ALA A 86 -6.87 15.38 2.55
N ARG A 87 -6.40 14.13 2.66
CA ARG A 87 -5.91 13.33 1.53
C ARG A 87 -7.00 12.97 0.53
N LEU A 88 -8.16 12.50 0.99
CA LEU A 88 -9.28 12.16 0.11
C LEU A 88 -9.78 13.38 -0.69
N GLN A 89 -9.73 14.57 -0.11
CA GLN A 89 -10.07 15.80 -0.84
C GLN A 89 -9.03 16.15 -1.89
N GLN A 90 -7.74 16.08 -1.55
CA GLN A 90 -6.66 16.30 -2.51
C GLN A 90 -6.72 15.30 -3.66
N ASP A 91 -6.90 14.01 -3.38
CA ASP A 91 -6.97 12.96 -4.41
C ASP A 91 -8.19 13.13 -5.33
N ALA A 92 -9.25 13.77 -4.83
CA ALA A 92 -10.42 14.10 -5.63
C ALA A 92 -10.19 15.29 -6.57
N ASP A 93 -9.31 16.24 -6.23
CA ASP A 93 -8.90 17.36 -7.08
C ASP A 93 -7.48 17.82 -6.74
N ASN A 94 -6.52 17.25 -7.45
CA ASN A 94 -5.10 17.57 -7.29
C ASN A 94 -4.70 18.96 -7.85
N THR A 95 -5.62 19.68 -8.48
CA THR A 95 -5.34 21.00 -9.04
C THR A 95 -5.70 22.15 -8.07
N ASP A 96 -6.50 21.86 -7.06
CA ASP A 96 -6.90 22.83 -6.03
C ASP A 96 -5.77 23.07 -5.03
N GLN A 97 -5.19 24.26 -5.05
CA GLN A 97 -4.09 24.67 -4.16
C GLN A 97 -4.49 24.65 -2.67
N LYS A 98 -5.77 24.90 -2.36
CA LYS A 98 -6.26 24.83 -0.98
C LYS A 98 -6.25 23.41 -0.46
N LEU A 99 -6.69 22.45 -1.27
CA LEU A 99 -6.71 21.03 -0.90
C LEU A 99 -5.27 20.47 -0.78
N GLN A 100 -4.37 20.93 -1.65
CA GLN A 100 -2.93 20.61 -1.52
C GLN A 100 -2.36 21.16 -0.20
N ALA A 101 -2.74 22.37 0.21
CA ALA A 101 -2.28 22.96 1.47
C ALA A 101 -2.79 22.18 2.70
N LEU A 102 -4.06 21.74 2.70
CA LEU A 102 -4.62 20.91 3.76
C LEU A 102 -3.88 19.57 3.88
N ALA A 103 -3.61 18.91 2.75
CA ALA A 103 -2.87 17.65 2.73
C ALA A 103 -1.42 17.84 3.23
N GLY A 104 -0.75 18.91 2.80
CA GLY A 104 0.60 19.24 3.29
C GLY A 104 0.65 19.53 4.79
N GLU A 105 -0.38 20.15 5.37
CA GLU A 105 -0.47 20.34 6.83
C GLU A 105 -0.63 18.99 7.55
N ALA A 106 -1.47 18.09 7.03
CA ALA A 106 -1.66 16.75 7.58
C ALA A 106 -0.37 15.90 7.48
N GLU A 107 0.37 15.98 6.37
CA GLU A 107 1.68 15.34 6.21
C GLU A 107 2.71 15.88 7.22
N GLY A 108 2.72 17.19 7.45
CA GLY A 108 3.55 17.80 8.49
C GLY A 108 3.24 17.28 9.89
N MET A 109 1.96 17.07 10.21
CA MET A 109 1.55 16.48 11.49
C MET A 109 1.95 15.01 11.60
N ALA A 110 1.87 14.23 10.52
CA ALA A 110 2.33 12.84 10.49
C ALA A 110 3.86 12.75 10.76
N ALA A 111 4.64 13.63 10.14
CA ALA A 111 6.08 13.72 10.40
C ALA A 111 6.38 14.11 11.85
N ALA A 112 5.62 15.06 12.42
CA ALA A 112 5.75 15.45 13.82
C ALA A 112 5.40 14.30 14.79
N PHE A 113 4.37 13.49 14.48
CA PHE A 113 4.05 12.30 15.24
C PHE A 113 5.17 11.26 15.22
N SER A 114 5.68 10.96 14.03
CA SER A 114 6.79 10.01 13.88
C SER A 114 7.99 10.42 14.74
N ASN A 115 8.34 11.70 14.72
CA ASN A 115 9.43 12.21 15.54
C ASN A 115 9.13 12.14 17.05
N ALA A 116 7.92 12.53 17.47
CA ALA A 116 7.52 12.52 18.87
C ALA A 116 7.40 11.10 19.44
N ASN A 117 7.10 10.13 18.61
CA ASN A 117 6.91 8.72 18.96
C ASN A 117 8.18 7.87 18.88
N ALA A 118 9.24 8.37 18.24
CA ALA A 118 10.44 7.60 17.88
C ALA A 118 11.18 6.99 19.08
N PHE A 119 10.97 7.48 20.30
CA PHE A 119 11.60 6.96 21.51
C PHE A 119 10.89 5.74 22.11
N VAL A 120 9.60 5.54 21.82
CA VAL A 120 8.74 4.58 22.54
C VAL A 120 9.26 3.15 22.42
N GLU A 121 9.41 2.63 21.21
CA GLU A 121 9.92 1.26 20.99
C GLU A 121 11.34 1.05 21.50
N PRO A 122 12.32 1.94 21.22
CA PRO A 122 13.67 1.79 21.74
C PRO A 122 13.72 1.79 23.28
N GLU A 123 12.96 2.64 23.97
CA GLU A 123 12.93 2.64 25.42
C GLU A 123 12.27 1.37 25.99
N MET A 124 11.19 0.91 25.39
CA MET A 124 10.57 -0.35 25.78
C MET A 124 11.53 -1.54 25.58
N LEU A 125 12.19 -1.65 24.43
CA LEU A 125 13.17 -2.71 24.18
C LEU A 125 14.38 -2.66 25.14
N ALA A 126 14.80 -1.47 25.54
CA ALA A 126 15.88 -1.28 26.51
C ALA A 126 15.54 -1.83 27.91
N LEU A 127 14.26 -2.03 28.25
CA LEU A 127 13.86 -2.70 29.48
C LEU A 127 14.20 -4.19 29.52
N GLY A 128 14.37 -4.80 28.35
CA GLY A 128 14.63 -6.21 28.18
C GLY A 128 13.35 -7.07 28.10
N LYS A 129 13.47 -8.20 27.41
CA LYS A 129 12.36 -9.09 27.07
C LYS A 129 11.56 -9.57 28.28
N GLU A 130 12.27 -10.08 29.30
CA GLU A 130 11.64 -10.63 30.49
C GLU A 130 10.81 -9.58 31.22
N LYS A 131 11.34 -8.37 31.37
CA LYS A 131 10.65 -7.28 32.08
C LYS A 131 9.44 -6.80 31.29
N LEU A 132 9.52 -6.67 29.96
CA LEU A 132 8.39 -6.28 29.14
C LEU A 132 7.24 -7.27 29.22
N LEU A 133 7.54 -8.57 29.15
CA LEU A 133 6.53 -9.61 29.29
C LEU A 133 5.92 -9.67 30.69
N GLN A 134 6.74 -9.45 31.76
CA GLN A 134 6.24 -9.35 33.14
C GLN A 134 5.27 -8.17 33.31
N MET A 135 5.52 -7.04 32.69
CA MET A 135 4.63 -5.86 32.73
C MET A 135 3.21 -6.15 32.23
N LEU A 136 3.03 -7.10 31.29
CA LEU A 136 1.71 -7.55 30.83
C LEU A 136 0.87 -8.21 31.93
N ASP A 137 1.53 -8.79 32.92
CA ASP A 137 0.87 -9.42 34.07
C ASP A 137 0.67 -8.39 35.22
N GLU A 138 1.52 -7.36 35.30
CA GLU A 138 1.47 -6.33 36.35
C GLU A 138 0.38 -5.27 36.08
N GLU A 139 0.11 -4.94 34.82
CA GLU A 139 -0.85 -3.90 34.41
C GLU A 139 -1.93 -4.49 33.48
N PRO A 140 -3.13 -4.80 34.02
CA PRO A 140 -4.20 -5.43 33.23
C PRO A 140 -4.60 -4.62 31.97
N ALA A 141 -4.42 -3.31 31.98
CA ALA A 141 -4.73 -2.46 30.83
C ALA A 141 -3.72 -2.63 29.66
N LEU A 142 -2.56 -3.26 29.90
CA LEU A 142 -1.63 -3.66 28.83
C LEU A 142 -2.10 -4.91 28.06
N ALA A 143 -3.13 -5.61 28.52
CA ALA A 143 -3.64 -6.79 27.81
C ALA A 143 -4.10 -6.47 26.38
N GLU A 144 -4.60 -5.27 26.12
CA GLU A 144 -4.97 -4.80 24.76
C GLU A 144 -3.74 -4.67 23.85
N TYR A 145 -2.56 -4.41 24.41
CA TYR A 145 -1.29 -4.25 23.70
C TYR A 145 -0.42 -5.51 23.71
N ARG A 146 -0.92 -6.65 24.24
CA ARG A 146 -0.16 -7.89 24.36
C ARG A 146 0.48 -8.31 23.04
N PHE A 147 -0.30 -8.37 21.99
CA PHE A 147 0.21 -8.75 20.67
C PHE A 147 1.30 -7.79 20.17
N TYR A 148 1.10 -6.49 20.33
CA TYR A 148 2.08 -5.47 19.93
C TYR A 148 3.41 -5.65 20.70
N ILE A 149 3.35 -5.82 22.01
CA ILE A 149 4.54 -6.01 22.86
C ILE A 149 5.24 -7.34 22.56
N GLU A 150 4.50 -8.44 22.44
CA GLU A 150 5.06 -9.74 22.09
C GLU A 150 5.70 -9.75 20.70
N ASN A 151 5.07 -9.08 19.73
CA ASN A 151 5.60 -8.97 18.38
C ASN A 151 6.87 -8.07 18.34
N MET A 152 6.87 -6.96 19.04
CA MET A 152 8.04 -6.08 19.18
C MET A 152 9.22 -6.85 19.81
N VAL A 153 8.97 -7.61 20.88
CA VAL A 153 9.98 -8.47 21.52
C VAL A 153 10.48 -9.54 20.56
N ARG A 154 9.59 -10.16 19.77
CA ARG A 154 9.94 -11.17 18.76
C ARG A 154 10.85 -10.58 17.68
N LEU A 155 10.56 -9.38 17.20
CA LEU A 155 11.32 -8.70 16.16
C LEU A 155 12.61 -8.05 16.68
N SER A 156 12.83 -7.97 17.99
CA SER A 156 13.96 -7.24 18.58
C SER A 156 15.35 -7.73 18.15
N GLU A 157 15.49 -9.01 17.80
CA GLU A 157 16.75 -9.58 17.29
C GLU A 157 17.09 -9.12 15.85
N HIS A 158 16.12 -8.51 15.17
CA HIS A 158 16.25 -7.91 13.84
C HIS A 158 16.38 -6.39 13.87
N VAL A 159 16.31 -5.77 15.04
CA VAL A 159 16.51 -4.32 15.23
C VAL A 159 18.01 -4.03 15.36
N LEU A 160 18.48 -3.06 14.59
CA LEU A 160 19.88 -2.65 14.64
C LEU A 160 20.13 -1.65 15.79
N SER A 161 21.41 -1.42 16.13
CA SER A 161 21.76 -0.31 17.00
C SER A 161 21.47 1.04 16.33
N ALA A 162 21.19 2.08 17.10
CA ALA A 162 20.75 3.39 16.61
C ALA A 162 21.70 4.01 15.57
N ASP A 163 23.03 3.83 15.71
CA ASP A 163 24.04 4.27 14.77
C ASP A 163 23.96 3.52 13.43
N LYS A 164 23.70 2.21 13.47
CA LYS A 164 23.50 1.39 12.27
C LYS A 164 22.18 1.70 11.58
N GLU A 165 21.10 1.89 12.34
CA GLU A 165 19.80 2.31 11.79
C GLU A 165 19.90 3.66 11.08
N ALA A 166 20.66 4.62 11.63
CA ALA A 166 20.87 5.91 10.99
C ALA A 166 21.61 5.79 9.64
N VAL A 167 22.61 4.92 9.54
CA VAL A 167 23.30 4.63 8.26
C VAL A 167 22.39 3.88 7.30
N PHE A 168 21.64 2.90 7.80
CA PHE A 168 20.68 2.14 7.01
C PHE A 168 19.59 3.04 6.43
N ALA A 169 19.03 3.96 7.21
CA ALA A 169 18.04 4.93 6.75
C ALA A 169 18.56 5.79 5.58
N GLN A 170 19.84 6.21 5.62
CA GLN A 170 20.45 6.95 4.52
C GLN A 170 20.62 6.10 3.25
N SER A 171 20.80 4.79 3.39
CA SER A 171 20.93 3.88 2.24
C SER A 171 19.64 3.80 1.39
N HIS A 172 18.48 4.15 1.95
CA HIS A 172 17.21 4.14 1.22
C HIS A 172 17.21 5.08 0.00
N LEU A 173 17.97 6.18 0.06
CA LEU A 173 18.15 7.08 -1.10
C LEU A 173 18.81 6.37 -2.29
N ALA A 174 19.76 5.47 -2.02
CA ALA A 174 20.44 4.70 -3.07
C ALA A 174 19.63 3.45 -3.48
N THR A 175 19.08 2.72 -2.51
CA THR A 175 18.37 1.46 -2.74
C THR A 175 17.02 1.66 -3.44
N GLY A 176 16.38 2.82 -3.29
CA GLY A 176 15.15 3.20 -3.98
C GLY A 176 15.27 3.46 -5.48
N THR A 177 16.51 3.59 -6.00
CA THR A 177 16.76 3.99 -7.40
C THR A 177 16.18 3.00 -8.42
N ALA A 178 16.28 1.69 -8.16
CA ALA A 178 15.75 0.67 -9.08
C ALA A 178 14.22 0.77 -9.26
N ALA A 179 13.50 0.96 -8.17
CA ALA A 179 12.04 1.16 -8.21
C ALA A 179 11.65 2.51 -8.85
N ALA A 180 12.42 3.57 -8.62
CA ALA A 180 12.21 4.87 -9.26
C ALA A 180 12.44 4.80 -10.78
N ALA A 181 13.51 4.12 -11.23
CA ALA A 181 13.80 3.91 -12.64
C ALA A 181 12.70 3.07 -13.33
N PHE A 182 12.20 2.02 -12.66
CA PHE A 182 11.07 1.24 -13.16
C PHE A 182 9.84 2.12 -13.35
N ARG A 183 9.46 2.91 -12.34
CA ARG A 183 8.30 3.82 -12.44
C ARG A 183 8.46 4.85 -13.55
N ALA A 184 9.63 5.48 -13.69
CA ALA A 184 9.89 6.43 -14.76
C ALA A 184 9.74 5.78 -16.14
N LEU A 185 10.34 4.59 -16.33
CA LEU A 185 10.25 3.85 -17.57
C LEU A 185 8.80 3.53 -17.94
N VAL A 186 8.04 2.94 -17.02
CA VAL A 186 6.68 2.43 -17.31
C VAL A 186 5.67 3.57 -17.42
N SER A 187 5.79 4.62 -16.58
CA SER A 187 4.80 5.70 -16.54
C SER A 187 5.07 6.84 -17.53
N ALA A 188 6.31 7.01 -18.00
CA ALA A 188 6.68 8.15 -18.83
C ALA A 188 7.33 7.78 -20.16
N ASP A 189 8.26 6.82 -20.17
CA ASP A 189 9.09 6.57 -21.36
C ASP A 189 8.50 5.52 -22.30
N MET A 190 7.73 4.55 -21.77
CA MET A 190 7.11 3.52 -22.60
C MET A 190 6.02 4.09 -23.49
N GLN A 191 6.15 3.84 -24.79
CA GLN A 191 5.15 4.19 -25.79
C GLN A 191 4.45 2.92 -26.25
N PHE A 192 3.15 2.85 -26.03
CA PHE A 192 2.33 1.73 -26.47
C PHE A 192 1.79 1.98 -27.89
N PRO A 193 1.64 0.93 -28.71
CA PRO A 193 1.13 1.08 -30.07
C PRO A 193 -0.36 1.41 -30.08
N GLU A 194 -0.79 2.11 -31.13
CA GLU A 194 -2.20 2.13 -31.53
C GLU A 194 -2.55 0.76 -32.11
N ILE A 195 -3.69 0.20 -31.72
CA ILE A 195 -4.19 -1.08 -32.15
C ILE A 195 -5.55 -0.93 -32.86
N THR A 196 -6.08 -2.02 -33.44
CA THR A 196 -7.41 -2.04 -34.01
C THR A 196 -8.28 -3.12 -33.38
N ASP A 197 -9.58 -2.89 -33.33
CA ASP A 197 -10.60 -3.87 -32.99
C ASP A 197 -10.94 -4.79 -34.20
N GLY A 198 -11.87 -5.73 -34.02
CA GLY A 198 -12.33 -6.62 -35.10
C GLY A 198 -13.10 -5.95 -36.22
N GLN A 199 -13.51 -4.69 -36.05
CA GLN A 199 -14.20 -3.88 -37.07
C GLN A 199 -13.25 -2.89 -37.77
N GLY A 200 -11.97 -2.86 -37.36
CA GLY A 200 -10.95 -1.97 -37.91
C GLY A 200 -10.93 -0.58 -37.27
N ASN A 201 -11.69 -0.35 -36.17
CA ASN A 201 -11.63 0.90 -35.46
C ASN A 201 -10.35 0.95 -34.62
N LYS A 202 -9.80 2.15 -34.45
CA LYS A 202 -8.62 2.39 -33.64
C LYS A 202 -8.94 2.29 -32.14
N ALA A 203 -8.03 1.69 -31.39
CA ALA A 203 -8.08 1.61 -29.93
C ALA A 203 -6.70 1.85 -29.32
N ASN A 204 -6.67 2.31 -28.09
CA ASN A 204 -5.44 2.56 -27.35
C ASN A 204 -5.06 1.36 -26.49
N VAL A 205 -3.75 1.16 -26.33
CA VAL A 205 -3.17 0.25 -25.34
C VAL A 205 -2.41 1.06 -24.31
N SER A 206 -2.68 0.79 -23.06
CA SER A 206 -1.93 1.26 -21.90
C SER A 206 -2.26 0.35 -20.74
N GLU A 207 -1.51 0.41 -19.63
CA GLU A 207 -1.86 -0.34 -18.43
C GLU A 207 -3.29 -0.01 -17.93
N GLY A 208 -3.68 1.26 -17.99
CA GLY A 208 -5.01 1.72 -17.58
C GLY A 208 -6.15 1.22 -18.48
N CYS A 209 -5.90 1.05 -19.78
CA CYS A 209 -6.91 0.56 -20.74
C CYS A 209 -6.90 -0.98 -20.88
N TYR A 210 -5.84 -1.65 -20.45
CA TYR A 210 -5.65 -3.07 -20.71
C TYR A 210 -6.79 -3.93 -20.20
N LEU A 211 -7.15 -3.80 -18.91
CA LEU A 211 -8.21 -4.60 -18.33
C LEU A 211 -9.57 -4.35 -19.02
N LEU A 212 -9.87 -3.11 -19.35
CA LEU A 212 -11.08 -2.75 -20.09
C LEU A 212 -11.12 -3.45 -21.46
N ASN A 213 -10.00 -3.41 -22.20
CA ASN A 213 -9.89 -4.08 -23.49
C ASN A 213 -10.01 -5.60 -23.33
N MET A 214 -9.43 -6.18 -22.27
CA MET A 214 -9.45 -7.63 -22.00
C MET A 214 -10.83 -8.16 -21.62
N THR A 215 -11.74 -7.33 -21.12
CA THR A 215 -13.14 -7.68 -20.84
C THR A 215 -14.08 -7.44 -22.04
N SER A 216 -13.55 -7.03 -23.19
CA SER A 216 -14.34 -6.82 -24.41
C SER A 216 -14.79 -8.14 -25.01
N PRO A 217 -16.04 -8.25 -25.54
CA PRO A 217 -16.48 -9.41 -26.31
C PRO A 217 -15.68 -9.59 -27.64
N ASP A 218 -15.04 -8.53 -28.13
CA ASP A 218 -14.23 -8.58 -29.35
C ASP A 218 -12.87 -9.25 -29.10
N ARG A 219 -12.72 -10.49 -29.56
CA ARG A 219 -11.50 -11.27 -29.40
C ARG A 219 -10.29 -10.65 -30.14
N VAL A 220 -10.50 -9.93 -31.22
CA VAL A 220 -9.43 -9.26 -31.97
C VAL A 220 -8.87 -8.12 -31.15
N LEU A 221 -9.75 -7.32 -30.52
CA LEU A 221 -9.33 -6.26 -29.60
C LEU A 221 -8.54 -6.82 -28.41
N ARG A 222 -9.02 -7.91 -27.76
CA ARG A 222 -8.30 -8.55 -26.65
C ARG A 222 -6.92 -9.02 -27.08
N LYS A 223 -6.83 -9.75 -28.19
CA LYS A 223 -5.56 -10.25 -28.73
C LYS A 223 -4.58 -9.12 -29.05
N ASN A 224 -5.05 -8.09 -29.75
CA ASN A 224 -4.21 -6.96 -30.13
C ASN A 224 -3.74 -6.17 -28.91
N SER A 225 -4.60 -5.99 -27.89
CA SER A 225 -4.24 -5.35 -26.63
C SER A 225 -3.16 -6.15 -25.87
N PHE A 226 -3.36 -7.46 -25.72
CA PHE A 226 -2.38 -8.36 -25.11
C PHE A 226 -1.04 -8.30 -25.84
N THR A 227 -1.06 -8.47 -27.15
CA THR A 227 0.16 -8.50 -27.95
C THR A 227 0.87 -7.15 -27.94
N GLY A 228 0.12 -6.06 -28.08
CA GLY A 228 0.65 -4.69 -28.04
C GLY A 228 1.33 -4.38 -26.72
N LEU A 229 0.67 -4.71 -25.58
CA LEU A 229 1.23 -4.52 -24.26
C LEU A 229 2.50 -5.36 -24.05
N MET A 230 2.40 -6.68 -24.26
CA MET A 230 3.50 -7.61 -23.99
C MET A 230 4.71 -7.37 -24.88
N ASN A 231 4.51 -7.04 -26.15
CA ASN A 231 5.62 -6.70 -27.05
C ASN A 231 6.32 -5.40 -26.65
N THR A 232 5.58 -4.42 -26.13
CA THR A 232 6.19 -3.20 -25.60
C THR A 232 7.07 -3.52 -24.40
N TYR A 233 6.58 -4.27 -23.40
CA TYR A 233 7.41 -4.74 -22.30
C TYR A 233 8.62 -5.54 -22.76
N HIS A 234 8.45 -6.41 -23.74
CA HIS A 234 9.54 -7.22 -24.28
C HIS A 234 10.67 -6.38 -24.90
N GLN A 235 10.36 -5.24 -25.52
CA GLN A 235 11.38 -4.32 -26.05
C GLN A 235 12.29 -3.77 -24.93
N TYR A 236 11.75 -3.56 -23.73
CA TYR A 236 12.49 -3.05 -22.57
C TYR A 236 12.97 -4.15 -21.62
N ARG A 237 12.88 -5.43 -22.00
CA ARG A 237 13.17 -6.57 -21.10
C ARG A 237 14.49 -6.48 -20.35
N ASN A 238 15.54 -5.93 -20.98
CA ASN A 238 16.88 -5.84 -20.35
C ASN A 238 16.88 -4.78 -19.23
N THR A 239 16.24 -3.64 -19.46
CA THR A 239 16.08 -2.59 -18.44
C THR A 239 15.19 -3.06 -17.31
N LEU A 240 14.07 -3.72 -17.65
CA LEU A 240 13.15 -4.30 -16.66
C LEU A 240 13.84 -5.38 -15.81
N ALA A 241 14.64 -6.25 -16.43
CA ALA A 241 15.43 -7.24 -15.71
C ALA A 241 16.48 -6.59 -14.78
N ALA A 242 17.10 -5.50 -15.20
CA ALA A 242 18.05 -4.77 -14.37
C ALA A 242 17.37 -4.10 -13.16
N THR A 243 16.20 -3.47 -13.35
CA THR A 243 15.43 -2.87 -12.26
C THR A 243 14.90 -3.93 -11.28
N LEU A 244 14.38 -5.06 -11.78
CA LEU A 244 13.94 -6.18 -10.95
C LEU A 244 15.11 -6.76 -10.12
N THR A 245 16.26 -6.96 -10.76
CA THR A 245 17.48 -7.41 -10.08
C THR A 245 17.92 -6.41 -9.00
N GLY A 246 17.82 -5.11 -9.28
CA GLY A 246 18.09 -4.06 -8.31
C GLY A 246 17.19 -4.15 -7.09
N SER A 247 15.88 -4.33 -7.28
CA SER A 247 14.91 -4.51 -6.19
C SER A 247 15.17 -5.79 -5.38
N ALA A 248 15.48 -6.91 -6.06
CA ALA A 248 15.82 -8.16 -5.38
C ALA A 248 17.09 -8.03 -4.52
N ARG A 249 18.11 -7.32 -5.02
CA ARG A 249 19.34 -7.03 -4.25
C ARG A 249 19.09 -6.12 -3.04
N THR A 250 18.16 -5.18 -3.16
CA THR A 250 17.72 -4.34 -2.04
C THR A 250 17.05 -5.19 -0.96
N GLY A 251 16.16 -6.12 -1.32
CA GLY A 251 15.57 -7.05 -0.38
C GLY A 251 16.60 -7.96 0.30
N TYR A 252 17.57 -8.48 -0.46
CA TYR A 252 18.66 -9.27 0.09
C TYR A 252 19.55 -8.47 1.05
N PHE A 253 19.87 -7.21 0.69
CA PHE A 253 20.62 -6.32 1.57
C PHE A 253 19.86 -6.07 2.88
N TYR A 254 18.57 -5.78 2.82
CA TYR A 254 17.72 -5.59 3.99
C TYR A 254 17.74 -6.84 4.89
N ALA A 255 17.44 -8.01 4.33
CA ALA A 255 17.41 -9.25 5.09
C ALA A 255 18.75 -9.55 5.78
N THR A 256 19.87 -9.35 5.06
CA THR A 256 21.21 -9.61 5.58
C THR A 256 21.59 -8.66 6.71
N VAL A 257 21.32 -7.36 6.54
CA VAL A 257 21.66 -6.33 7.53
C VAL A 257 20.87 -6.53 8.82
N HIS A 258 19.60 -6.94 8.72
CA HIS A 258 18.71 -7.16 9.86
C HIS A 258 18.76 -8.61 10.41
N ASN A 259 19.77 -9.38 10.06
CA ASN A 259 20.01 -10.74 10.59
C ASN A 259 18.91 -11.77 10.26
N TYR A 260 18.17 -11.58 9.18
CA TYR A 260 17.27 -12.61 8.67
C TYR A 260 18.07 -13.69 7.93
N LYS A 261 17.62 -14.92 8.01
CA LYS A 261 18.22 -16.06 7.31
C LYS A 261 18.22 -15.87 5.79
N ASP A 262 17.11 -15.36 5.27
CA ASP A 262 16.90 -15.11 3.85
C ASP A 262 15.80 -14.04 3.63
N THR A 263 15.55 -13.69 2.37
CA THR A 263 14.56 -12.68 2.01
C THR A 263 13.12 -13.15 2.22
N LEU A 264 12.85 -14.45 2.20
CA LEU A 264 11.52 -14.98 2.47
C LEU A 264 11.18 -14.83 3.95
N GLU A 265 12.10 -15.22 4.85
CA GLU A 265 11.93 -15.01 6.28
C GLU A 265 11.69 -13.51 6.59
N ALA A 266 12.51 -12.63 6.02
CA ALA A 266 12.35 -11.20 6.20
C ALA A 266 10.97 -10.69 5.75
N ALA A 267 10.46 -11.18 4.62
CA ALA A 267 9.16 -10.78 4.09
C ALA A 267 7.98 -11.30 4.93
N LEU A 268 8.13 -12.45 5.58
CA LEU A 268 7.08 -13.10 6.39
C LEU A 268 7.13 -12.68 7.86
N ALA A 269 8.25 -12.12 8.30
CA ALA A 269 8.51 -11.85 9.72
C ALA A 269 7.55 -10.81 10.31
N GLU A 270 7.21 -9.75 9.60
CA GLU A 270 6.32 -8.69 10.10
C GLU A 270 4.95 -9.26 10.49
N ASP A 271 4.41 -10.14 9.67
CA ASP A 271 3.10 -10.79 9.89
C ASP A 271 3.20 -12.07 10.74
N ASN A 272 4.39 -12.43 11.21
CA ASN A 272 4.66 -13.64 11.97
C ASN A 272 4.19 -14.92 11.24
N ILE A 273 4.38 -14.97 9.92
CA ILE A 273 4.00 -16.10 9.08
C ILE A 273 5.18 -17.08 9.00
N PRO A 274 5.01 -18.34 9.39
CA PRO A 274 6.06 -19.34 9.22
C PRO A 274 6.24 -19.71 7.74
N SER A 275 7.47 -19.94 7.29
CA SER A 275 7.76 -20.34 5.90
C SER A 275 7.01 -21.60 5.47
N SER A 276 6.72 -22.52 6.42
CA SER A 276 5.91 -23.69 6.14
C SER A 276 4.47 -23.39 5.68
N LEU A 277 3.89 -22.26 6.10
CA LEU A 277 2.58 -21.83 5.59
C LEU A 277 2.70 -21.36 4.13
N TYR A 278 3.78 -20.65 3.80
CA TYR A 278 4.05 -20.23 2.43
C TYR A 278 4.25 -21.45 1.49
N ASP A 279 5.08 -22.41 1.91
CA ASP A 279 5.30 -23.65 1.15
C ASP A 279 4.00 -24.44 1.02
N GLY A 280 3.24 -24.59 2.12
CA GLY A 280 1.95 -25.29 2.13
C GLY A 280 0.90 -24.64 1.22
N LEU A 281 0.93 -23.30 1.04
CA LEU A 281 0.09 -22.61 0.08
C LEU A 281 0.43 -23.01 -1.36
N ILE A 282 1.73 -23.06 -1.69
CA ILE A 282 2.21 -23.50 -3.01
C ILE A 282 1.77 -24.93 -3.29
N ASP A 283 2.01 -25.84 -2.35
CA ASP A 283 1.61 -27.25 -2.47
C ASP A 283 0.09 -27.38 -2.65
N THR A 284 -0.69 -26.67 -1.84
CA THR A 284 -2.15 -26.67 -1.95
C THR A 284 -2.64 -26.19 -3.31
N VAL A 285 -2.01 -25.14 -3.87
CA VAL A 285 -2.35 -24.63 -5.21
C VAL A 285 -2.01 -25.67 -6.27
N HIS A 286 -0.84 -26.31 -6.18
CA HIS A 286 -0.42 -27.37 -7.12
C HIS A 286 -1.38 -28.57 -7.08
N ASP A 287 -1.75 -29.02 -5.89
CA ASP A 287 -2.67 -30.15 -5.71
C ASP A 287 -4.08 -29.86 -6.26
N ASN A 288 -4.44 -28.60 -6.40
CA ASN A 288 -5.74 -28.16 -6.89
C ASN A 288 -5.72 -27.57 -8.31
N PHE A 289 -4.72 -27.88 -9.12
CA PHE A 289 -4.72 -27.47 -10.53
C PHE A 289 -5.80 -28.14 -11.40
N ALA A 290 -6.24 -29.35 -11.04
CA ALA A 290 -7.24 -30.06 -11.83
C ALA A 290 -8.56 -29.28 -11.97
N PRO A 291 -9.20 -28.77 -10.88
CA PRO A 291 -10.39 -27.90 -11.01
C PRO A 291 -10.14 -26.62 -11.83
N LEU A 292 -8.93 -26.03 -11.72
CA LEU A 292 -8.58 -24.86 -12.52
C LEU A 292 -8.52 -25.20 -14.01
N HIS A 293 -7.94 -26.33 -14.37
CA HIS A 293 -7.88 -26.78 -15.76
C HIS A 293 -9.28 -27.10 -16.31
N GLU A 294 -10.16 -27.74 -15.50
CA GLU A 294 -11.56 -27.97 -15.89
C GLU A 294 -12.31 -26.66 -16.13
N TYR A 295 -12.09 -25.65 -15.28
CA TYR A 295 -12.68 -24.33 -15.45
C TYR A 295 -12.19 -23.64 -16.72
N ILE A 296 -10.89 -23.73 -17.02
CA ILE A 296 -10.32 -23.19 -18.26
C ILE A 296 -10.89 -23.92 -19.49
N GLN A 297 -11.04 -25.25 -19.41
CA GLN A 297 -11.67 -26.02 -20.48
C GLN A 297 -13.13 -25.61 -20.69
N LEU A 298 -13.90 -25.45 -19.61
CA LEU A 298 -15.29 -24.96 -19.69
C LEU A 298 -15.34 -23.56 -20.37
N LYS A 299 -14.46 -22.65 -20.00
CA LYS A 299 -14.35 -21.33 -20.67
C LYS A 299 -14.05 -21.46 -22.15
N LYS A 300 -13.11 -22.32 -22.52
CA LYS A 300 -12.77 -22.59 -23.90
C LYS A 300 -13.98 -23.07 -24.71
N ASP A 301 -14.74 -24.01 -24.14
CA ASP A 301 -15.92 -24.59 -24.78
C ASP A 301 -17.05 -23.57 -24.95
N VAL A 302 -17.32 -22.78 -23.89
CA VAL A 302 -18.36 -21.71 -23.92
C VAL A 302 -18.00 -20.60 -24.90
N LEU A 303 -16.72 -20.23 -25.01
CA LEU A 303 -16.25 -19.23 -25.97
C LEU A 303 -16.19 -19.78 -27.41
N GLY A 304 -16.23 -21.09 -27.62
CA GLY A 304 -16.18 -21.71 -28.92
C GLY A 304 -14.85 -21.46 -29.63
N VAL A 305 -13.72 -21.43 -28.90
CA VAL A 305 -12.40 -21.16 -29.46
C VAL A 305 -11.58 -22.46 -29.57
N ASP A 306 -10.85 -22.64 -30.68
CA ASP A 306 -9.98 -23.81 -30.89
C ASP A 306 -8.81 -23.83 -29.92
N GLU A 307 -8.24 -22.66 -29.66
CA GLU A 307 -7.15 -22.44 -28.72
C GLU A 307 -7.51 -21.35 -27.73
N PHE A 308 -7.32 -21.64 -26.41
CA PHE A 308 -7.54 -20.70 -25.32
C PHE A 308 -6.21 -20.01 -24.97
N HIS A 309 -6.21 -18.68 -24.96
CA HIS A 309 -5.05 -17.86 -24.70
C HIS A 309 -5.24 -16.95 -23.50
N TYR A 310 -4.17 -16.34 -22.98
CA TYR A 310 -4.23 -15.38 -21.89
C TYR A 310 -5.22 -14.23 -22.13
N TYR A 311 -5.38 -13.80 -23.38
CA TYR A 311 -6.36 -12.76 -23.71
C TYR A 311 -7.82 -13.24 -23.71
N ASP A 312 -8.07 -14.50 -23.42
CA ASP A 312 -9.41 -15.05 -23.23
C ASP A 312 -9.78 -15.24 -21.76
N MET A 313 -8.83 -15.00 -20.82
CA MET A 313 -9.00 -15.27 -19.38
C MET A 313 -10.11 -14.47 -18.70
N TYR A 314 -10.37 -13.27 -19.18
CA TYR A 314 -11.34 -12.34 -18.55
C TYR A 314 -12.76 -12.43 -19.11
N MET A 315 -13.03 -13.38 -19.99
CA MET A 315 -14.34 -13.62 -20.60
C MET A 315 -15.11 -14.70 -19.86
#